data_0b7f1fbd3334d81bff323395ff2ad09b
#
_entry.id   0b7f1fbd3334d81bff323395ff2ad09b
#
_cell.length_a   1.000
_cell.length_b   1.000
_cell.length_c   1.000
_cell.angle_alpha   90.00
_cell.angle_beta   90.00
_cell.angle_gamma   90.00
#
_symmetry.space_group_name_H-M   'P 1'
#
loop_
_entity.id
_entity.type
_entity.pdbx_description
1 polymer ?
#
loop_
_entity_poly.entity_id
_entity_poly.type
_entity_poly.pdbx_seq_one_letter_code
_entity_poly.pdbx_strand_id
1 'polypeptide(L)'
;MAPLPFLALTAVIGIAAVVGTMYTPAYVVTVDGVDVGLVRDQSVFRQAVERVEERASDILGYDYHLAHEVSYEVALTGQDQITPAAEFETYLFDQIGEVMKSYVLTVDGQFVGAATDRAALDGMLEQLAAPYVTENTVSVSYTKNVHITREYTPSDVQQDTAAMLAMLTENTNGQTTYEVQKGDTFMALAFDNDMTMAEMEELNPGVDINKLYIGQILNIKEEIPFLGVQTVDSLTYHEEIACEVREVENDSMYQGESKVLDAGIPGEALVTADVTYVNGVEKERNVTSTTVLREATEKVIAVGTKERPTWYPTGNYIWPVYGRITSRFGYRSIFGSYSYHSGLDIAVPYGTSVKASDGGTVTFAGYKGSYGYLVIINHGNGEQTYYGHNSSLLVSAGDKVYQGQTIAKAGSTGRSTGSHCHFEIRINGTAVNPAAYLN
;
A
#
# COMPACT_ATOMS: atom_id res chain seq x y z
N MET A 1 -99.74 21.19 41.04
CA MET A 1 -99.10 22.10 40.08
C MET A 1 -97.79 22.59 40.68
N ALA A 2 -96.71 22.17 40.20
CA ALA A 2 -95.44 22.86 39.94
C ALA A 2 -94.27 21.89 39.88
N PRO A 3 -93.99 21.29 38.68
CA PRO A 3 -92.71 20.66 38.45
C PRO A 3 -91.72 21.51 37.59
N LEU A 4 -92.18 22.70 37.10
CA LEU A 4 -91.37 23.49 36.20
C LEU A 4 -90.05 24.07 36.73
N PRO A 5 -89.91 24.56 37.97
CA PRO A 5 -88.67 25.12 38.44
C PRO A 5 -87.61 24.03 38.73
N PHE A 6 -88.02 22.80 39.05
CA PHE A 6 -87.09 21.69 39.32
C PHE A 6 -86.46 21.11 38.07
N LEU A 7 -87.25 21.04 36.99
CA LEU A 7 -86.70 20.59 35.68
C LEU A 7 -85.76 21.62 35.06
N ALA A 8 -86.01 22.90 35.21
CA ALA A 8 -85.13 23.94 34.73
C ALA A 8 -83.80 23.96 35.52
N LEU A 9 -83.85 23.76 36.86
CA LEU A 9 -82.67 23.73 37.73
C LEU A 9 -81.81 22.46 37.44
N THR A 10 -82.46 21.32 37.23
CA THR A 10 -81.75 20.07 36.86
C THR A 10 -81.18 20.15 35.47
N ALA A 11 -81.83 20.78 34.50
CA ALA A 11 -81.29 21.01 33.16
C ALA A 11 -80.06 21.97 33.19
N VAL A 12 -80.12 23.04 33.96
CA VAL A 12 -78.96 23.97 34.12
C VAL A 12 -77.81 23.31 34.85
N ILE A 13 -78.04 22.51 35.88
CA ILE A 13 -76.99 21.74 36.56
C ILE A 13 -76.43 20.64 35.63
N GLY A 14 -77.28 19.97 34.85
CA GLY A 14 -76.88 18.98 33.90
C GLY A 14 -76.04 19.57 32.77
N ILE A 15 -76.39 20.70 32.21
CA ILE A 15 -75.63 21.43 31.21
C ILE A 15 -74.31 21.94 31.79
N ALA A 16 -74.31 22.51 33.01
CA ALA A 16 -73.08 22.94 33.67
C ALA A 16 -72.14 21.78 33.97
N ALA A 17 -72.69 20.61 34.39
CA ALA A 17 -71.88 19.40 34.59
C ALA A 17 -71.31 18.82 33.29
N VAL A 18 -72.06 18.81 32.20
CA VAL A 18 -71.61 18.39 30.88
C VAL A 18 -70.55 19.35 30.32
N VAL A 19 -70.80 20.67 30.46
CA VAL A 19 -69.80 21.67 30.02
C VAL A 19 -68.55 21.58 30.89
N GLY A 20 -68.65 21.35 32.21
CA GLY A 20 -67.46 21.16 33.07
C GLY A 20 -66.71 19.85 32.88
N THR A 21 -67.34 18.84 32.23
CA THR A 21 -66.60 17.58 31.80
C THR A 21 -65.97 17.70 30.43
N MET A 22 -66.49 18.57 29.57
CA MET A 22 -65.91 18.76 28.19
C MET A 22 -64.90 19.90 28.09
N TYR A 23 -64.98 20.89 28.98
CA TYR A 23 -64.11 22.06 28.99
C TYR A 23 -63.50 22.27 30.38
N THR A 24 -62.19 22.43 30.39
CA THR A 24 -61.42 22.73 31.61
C THR A 24 -60.75 24.09 31.50
N PRO A 25 -60.54 24.81 32.65
CA PRO A 25 -59.76 26.04 32.64
C PRO A 25 -58.34 25.79 32.12
N ALA A 26 -57.89 26.67 31.28
CA ALA A 26 -56.52 26.72 30.74
C ALA A 26 -56.08 28.18 30.61
N TYR A 27 -54.86 28.39 30.29
CA TYR A 27 -54.28 29.71 30.01
C TYR A 27 -53.85 29.77 28.57
N VAL A 28 -54.27 30.78 27.81
CA VAL A 28 -53.64 31.18 26.57
C VAL A 28 -52.31 31.81 26.90
N VAL A 29 -51.25 31.31 26.35
CA VAL A 29 -49.92 31.89 26.47
C VAL A 29 -49.68 32.80 25.30
N THR A 30 -49.37 34.07 25.59
CA THR A 30 -49.02 35.07 24.57
C THR A 30 -47.60 35.52 24.82
N VAL A 31 -46.76 35.46 23.78
CA VAL A 31 -45.37 35.91 23.79
C VAL A 31 -45.24 37.09 22.82
N ASP A 32 -44.78 38.23 23.27
CA ASP A 32 -44.66 39.48 22.49
C ASP A 32 -45.92 39.83 21.69
N GLY A 33 -47.08 39.56 22.30
CA GLY A 33 -48.39 39.83 21.70
C GLY A 33 -48.89 38.77 20.69
N VAL A 34 -48.19 37.66 20.52
CA VAL A 34 -48.59 36.54 19.69
C VAL A 34 -49.06 35.36 20.55
N ASP A 35 -50.23 34.81 20.28
CA ASP A 35 -50.75 33.62 20.95
C ASP A 35 -49.96 32.38 20.48
N VAL A 36 -49.22 31.76 21.40
CA VAL A 36 -48.33 30.64 21.09
C VAL A 36 -48.90 29.29 21.51
N GLY A 37 -50.00 29.27 22.27
CA GLY A 37 -50.67 28.04 22.64
C GLY A 37 -51.42 28.10 23.98
N LEU A 38 -51.88 26.94 24.43
CA LEU A 38 -52.71 26.77 25.62
C LEU A 38 -52.03 25.84 26.62
N VAL A 39 -51.94 26.25 27.88
CA VAL A 39 -51.45 25.43 28.99
C VAL A 39 -52.47 25.30 30.10
N ARG A 40 -52.51 24.19 30.82
CA ARG A 40 -53.31 24.01 32.00
C ARG A 40 -52.75 24.71 33.25
N ASP A 41 -51.45 24.75 33.32
CA ASP A 41 -50.66 25.35 34.37
C ASP A 41 -49.55 26.22 33.75
N GLN A 42 -49.43 27.44 34.20
CA GLN A 42 -48.45 28.40 33.77
C GLN A 42 -46.98 27.86 33.98
N SER A 43 -46.81 26.96 34.95
CA SER A 43 -45.51 26.34 35.21
C SER A 43 -44.97 25.52 34.01
N VAL A 44 -45.86 24.95 33.17
CA VAL A 44 -45.47 24.18 31.98
C VAL A 44 -44.71 25.05 30.99
N PHE A 45 -45.23 26.24 30.70
CA PHE A 45 -44.54 27.17 29.79
C PHE A 45 -43.27 27.75 30.44
N ARG A 46 -43.32 28.09 31.76
CA ARG A 46 -42.13 28.58 32.45
C ARG A 46 -40.99 27.58 32.45
N GLN A 47 -41.29 26.31 32.70
CA GLN A 47 -40.29 25.23 32.57
C GLN A 47 -39.79 25.04 31.15
N ALA A 48 -40.63 25.28 30.13
CA ALA A 48 -40.18 25.26 28.74
C ALA A 48 -39.18 26.41 28.48
N VAL A 49 -39.45 27.61 29.00
CA VAL A 49 -38.50 28.75 28.91
C VAL A 49 -37.19 28.42 29.62
N GLU A 50 -37.21 27.93 30.86
CA GLU A 50 -36.01 27.54 31.62
C GLU A 50 -35.17 26.51 30.85
N ARG A 51 -35.80 25.47 30.29
CA ARG A 51 -35.10 24.47 29.47
C ARG A 51 -34.51 25.04 28.18
N VAL A 52 -35.21 25.98 27.56
CA VAL A 52 -34.71 26.66 26.35
C VAL A 52 -33.54 27.57 26.69
N GLU A 53 -33.60 28.34 27.78
CA GLU A 53 -32.49 29.19 28.25
C GLU A 53 -31.26 28.35 28.61
N GLU A 54 -31.42 27.27 29.39
CA GLU A 54 -30.32 26.33 29.72
C GLU A 54 -29.68 25.75 28.48
N ARG A 55 -30.49 25.23 27.57
CA ARG A 55 -30.00 24.63 26.33
C ARG A 55 -29.39 25.67 25.37
N ALA A 56 -29.94 26.88 25.30
CA ALA A 56 -29.38 27.96 24.50
C ALA A 56 -28.01 28.40 25.07
N SER A 57 -27.91 28.49 26.41
CA SER A 57 -26.66 28.80 27.10
C SER A 57 -25.58 27.76 26.83
N ASP A 58 -25.93 26.46 26.86
CA ASP A 58 -25.02 25.36 26.51
C ASP A 58 -24.54 25.47 25.05
N ILE A 59 -25.45 25.80 24.13
CA ILE A 59 -25.13 25.94 22.71
C ILE A 59 -24.26 27.17 22.45
N LEU A 60 -24.57 28.31 23.06
CA LEU A 60 -23.88 29.58 22.82
C LEU A 60 -22.61 29.75 23.66
N GLY A 61 -22.48 28.97 24.77
CA GLY A 61 -21.32 29.02 25.66
C GLY A 61 -21.30 30.19 26.63
N TYR A 62 -22.44 30.86 26.81
CA TYR A 62 -22.64 31.93 27.81
C TYR A 62 -24.08 31.92 28.32
N ASP A 63 -24.32 32.57 29.49
CA ASP A 63 -25.67 32.66 30.07
C ASP A 63 -26.60 33.44 29.13
N TYR A 64 -27.56 32.75 28.55
CA TYR A 64 -28.56 33.31 27.65
C TYR A 64 -29.90 33.40 28.33
N HIS A 65 -30.54 34.55 28.26
CA HIS A 65 -31.90 34.79 28.79
C HIS A 65 -32.83 35.32 27.71
N LEU A 66 -34.01 34.71 27.62
CA LEU A 66 -35.06 35.12 26.70
C LEU A 66 -35.66 36.42 27.14
N ALA A 67 -35.50 37.49 26.39
CA ALA A 67 -36.06 38.82 26.67
C ALA A 67 -37.42 38.97 25.98
N HIS A 68 -38.41 38.18 26.40
CA HIS A 68 -39.76 38.21 25.85
C HIS A 68 -40.80 38.65 26.89
N GLU A 69 -41.82 39.41 26.45
CA GLU A 69 -42.97 39.76 27.28
C GLU A 69 -43.98 38.61 27.21
N VAL A 70 -44.20 37.94 28.36
CA VAL A 70 -45.12 36.81 28.47
C VAL A 70 -46.36 37.20 29.23
N SER A 71 -47.53 36.96 28.64
CA SER A 71 -48.82 37.16 29.32
C SER A 71 -49.69 35.90 29.27
N TYR A 72 -50.62 35.80 30.21
CA TYR A 72 -51.51 34.65 30.35
C TYR A 72 -52.93 35.10 30.45
N GLU A 73 -53.83 34.66 29.59
CA GLU A 73 -55.24 34.89 29.63
C GLU A 73 -56.03 33.62 29.95
N VAL A 74 -57.02 33.68 30.84
CA VAL A 74 -57.83 32.51 31.18
C VAL A 74 -58.75 32.16 30.03
N ALA A 75 -58.75 30.91 29.60
CA ALA A 75 -59.64 30.37 28.60
C ALA A 75 -60.26 29.04 29.05
N LEU A 76 -61.39 28.69 28.47
CA LEU A 76 -61.96 27.33 28.58
C LEU A 76 -61.63 26.52 27.35
N THR A 77 -60.98 25.36 27.55
CA THR A 77 -60.51 24.52 26.39
C THR A 77 -60.85 23.06 26.61
N GLY A 78 -61.01 22.32 25.53
CA GLY A 78 -61.03 20.85 25.49
C GLY A 78 -59.64 20.26 25.79
N GLN A 79 -59.61 18.97 26.15
CA GLN A 79 -58.33 18.26 26.44
C GLN A 79 -57.36 18.22 25.24
N ASP A 80 -57.91 18.11 24.05
CA ASP A 80 -57.13 17.93 22.82
C ASP A 80 -56.52 19.24 22.27
N GLN A 81 -56.79 20.38 22.93
CA GLN A 81 -56.29 21.70 22.51
C GLN A 81 -55.10 22.21 23.36
N ILE A 82 -54.64 21.42 24.31
CA ILE A 82 -53.47 21.79 25.13
C ILE A 82 -52.20 21.61 24.32
N THR A 83 -51.38 22.65 24.25
CA THR A 83 -50.13 22.65 23.51
C THR A 83 -49.07 21.88 24.29
N PRO A 84 -48.41 20.87 23.68
CA PRO A 84 -47.30 20.15 24.29
C PRO A 84 -46.13 21.10 24.62
N ALA A 85 -45.39 20.83 25.70
CA ALA A 85 -44.23 21.64 26.09
C ALA A 85 -43.15 21.70 24.97
N ALA A 86 -42.98 20.63 24.22
CA ALA A 86 -42.02 20.57 23.11
C ALA A 86 -42.34 21.55 21.94
N GLU A 87 -43.62 21.90 21.76
CA GLU A 87 -44.00 22.91 20.76
C GLU A 87 -43.59 24.30 21.19
N PHE A 88 -43.76 24.61 22.50
CA PHE A 88 -43.27 25.87 23.08
C PHE A 88 -41.76 25.96 23.00
N GLU A 89 -41.03 24.89 23.33
CA GLU A 89 -39.58 24.85 23.21
C GLU A 89 -39.13 25.11 21.76
N THR A 90 -39.79 24.48 20.80
CA THR A 90 -39.50 24.69 19.37
C THR A 90 -39.76 26.15 18.96
N TYR A 91 -40.92 26.71 19.37
CA TYR A 91 -41.25 28.10 19.07
C TYR A 91 -40.23 29.07 19.65
N LEU A 92 -39.86 28.89 20.93
CA LEU A 92 -38.90 29.75 21.62
C LEU A 92 -37.49 29.67 20.99
N PHE A 93 -37.03 28.48 20.66
CA PHE A 93 -35.77 28.31 19.94
C PHE A 93 -35.73 28.99 18.58
N ASP A 94 -36.83 28.92 17.82
CA ASP A 94 -36.95 29.56 16.53
C ASP A 94 -36.97 31.11 16.61
N GLN A 95 -37.18 31.69 17.84
CA GLN A 95 -37.07 33.12 18.09
C GLN A 95 -35.65 33.58 18.47
N ILE A 96 -34.75 32.64 18.81
CA ILE A 96 -33.37 32.98 19.17
C ILE A 96 -32.58 33.25 17.88
N GLY A 97 -32.31 34.53 17.58
CA GLY A 97 -31.62 34.93 16.36
C GLY A 97 -30.17 34.45 16.25
N GLU A 98 -29.57 34.09 17.39
CA GLU A 98 -28.17 33.60 17.48
C GLU A 98 -28.07 32.08 17.38
N VAL A 99 -29.19 31.35 17.37
CA VAL A 99 -29.25 29.89 17.25
C VAL A 99 -30.15 29.53 16.08
N MET A 100 -29.74 28.53 15.34
CA MET A 100 -30.52 28.06 14.19
C MET A 100 -30.48 26.52 14.07
N LYS A 101 -31.51 25.95 13.46
CA LYS A 101 -31.53 24.52 13.12
C LYS A 101 -30.60 24.27 11.95
N SER A 102 -29.60 23.44 12.17
CA SER A 102 -28.55 23.11 11.21
C SER A 102 -28.41 21.61 11.03
N TYR A 103 -27.85 21.22 9.90
CA TYR A 103 -27.32 19.89 9.71
C TYR A 103 -25.83 19.94 10.04
N VAL A 104 -25.43 19.19 11.06
CA VAL A 104 -24.06 19.13 11.58
C VAL A 104 -23.38 17.90 11.03
N LEU A 105 -22.23 18.11 10.38
CA LEU A 105 -21.37 17.05 9.90
C LEU A 105 -20.30 16.74 10.95
N THR A 106 -20.23 15.49 11.35
CA THR A 106 -19.15 14.97 12.21
C THR A 106 -18.48 13.78 11.57
N VAL A 107 -17.16 13.65 11.80
CA VAL A 107 -16.33 12.53 11.36
C VAL A 107 -15.66 11.94 12.60
N ASP A 108 -15.95 10.67 12.92
CA ASP A 108 -15.54 10.01 14.17
C ASP A 108 -15.87 10.84 15.43
N GLY A 109 -17.02 11.54 15.42
CA GLY A 109 -17.45 12.43 16.49
C GLY A 109 -16.78 13.81 16.53
N GLN A 110 -15.81 14.08 15.65
CA GLN A 110 -15.21 15.40 15.53
C GLN A 110 -16.09 16.28 14.65
N PHE A 111 -16.39 17.49 15.12
CA PHE A 111 -17.14 18.50 14.36
C PHE A 111 -16.32 18.95 13.14
N VAL A 112 -16.94 18.89 11.96
CA VAL A 112 -16.36 19.35 10.69
C VAL A 112 -16.97 20.67 10.27
N GLY A 113 -18.30 20.79 10.41
CA GLY A 113 -19.03 22.02 10.08
C GLY A 113 -20.53 21.82 10.14
N ALA A 114 -21.25 22.90 9.91
CA ALA A 114 -22.71 22.90 9.88
C ALA A 114 -23.23 23.63 8.63
N ALA A 115 -24.36 23.18 8.10
CA ALA A 115 -25.07 23.79 6.97
C ALA A 115 -26.58 23.84 7.22
N THR A 116 -27.25 24.78 6.60
CA THR A 116 -28.71 24.90 6.69
C THR A 116 -29.45 23.87 5.85
N ASP A 117 -28.81 23.34 4.83
CA ASP A 117 -29.35 22.35 3.90
C ASP A 117 -28.56 21.05 3.94
N ARG A 118 -29.24 19.96 4.19
CA ARG A 118 -28.66 18.61 4.15
C ARG A 118 -28.12 18.25 2.77
N ALA A 119 -28.83 18.64 1.72
CA ALA A 119 -28.45 18.32 0.36
C ALA A 119 -27.07 18.94 -0.03
N ALA A 120 -26.73 20.09 0.58
CA ALA A 120 -25.41 20.69 0.40
C ALA A 120 -24.29 19.83 0.99
N LEU A 121 -24.51 19.21 2.16
CA LEU A 121 -23.54 18.28 2.79
C LEU A 121 -23.43 16.96 2.01
N ASP A 122 -24.60 16.39 1.63
CA ASP A 122 -24.63 15.15 0.84
C ASP A 122 -23.90 15.38 -0.51
N GLY A 123 -24.16 16.48 -1.23
CA GLY A 123 -23.48 16.81 -2.48
C GLY A 123 -21.98 17.09 -2.32
N MET A 124 -21.55 17.66 -1.20
CA MET A 124 -20.13 17.82 -0.89
C MET A 124 -19.44 16.46 -0.68
N LEU A 125 -20.09 15.53 0.01
CA LEU A 125 -19.57 14.16 0.20
C LEU A 125 -19.55 13.38 -1.13
N GLU A 126 -20.53 13.57 -2.00
CA GLU A 126 -20.51 13.05 -3.36
C GLU A 126 -19.34 13.63 -4.17
N GLN A 127 -19.10 14.93 -4.05
CA GLN A 127 -17.95 15.59 -4.70
C GLN A 127 -16.60 15.04 -4.19
N LEU A 128 -16.49 14.74 -2.89
CA LEU A 128 -15.30 14.10 -2.30
C LEU A 128 -15.06 12.72 -2.91
N ALA A 129 -16.12 11.94 -3.12
CA ALA A 129 -16.05 10.58 -3.63
C ALA A 129 -15.87 10.52 -5.16
N ALA A 130 -16.34 11.53 -5.89
CA ALA A 130 -16.41 11.52 -7.36
C ALA A 130 -15.11 11.13 -8.10
N PRO A 131 -13.90 11.53 -7.65
CA PRO A 131 -12.66 11.14 -8.30
C PRO A 131 -12.37 9.63 -8.26
N TYR A 132 -12.99 8.89 -7.34
CA TYR A 132 -12.75 7.47 -7.08
C TYR A 132 -13.86 6.56 -7.58
N VAL A 133 -14.97 7.13 -8.07
CA VAL A 133 -16.12 6.39 -8.57
C VAL A 133 -15.94 6.09 -10.05
N THR A 134 -16.08 4.81 -10.42
CA THR A 134 -16.01 4.33 -11.79
C THR A 134 -17.37 3.78 -12.23
N GLU A 135 -17.50 3.39 -13.49
CA GLU A 135 -18.72 2.70 -14.00
C GLU A 135 -18.93 1.33 -13.34
N ASN A 136 -17.90 0.75 -12.75
CA ASN A 136 -17.93 -0.55 -12.09
C ASN A 136 -18.16 -0.45 -10.58
N THR A 137 -18.22 0.76 -10.02
CA THR A 137 -18.38 0.98 -8.59
C THR A 137 -19.78 0.58 -8.12
N VAL A 138 -19.85 -0.38 -7.21
CA VAL A 138 -21.10 -0.91 -6.63
C VAL A 138 -21.40 -0.32 -5.25
N SER A 139 -20.39 0.18 -4.55
CA SER A 139 -20.58 0.86 -3.27
C SER A 139 -19.51 1.90 -2.99
N VAL A 140 -19.93 2.93 -2.25
CA VAL A 140 -19.06 4.01 -1.75
C VAL A 140 -19.24 4.10 -0.24
N SER A 141 -18.16 4.19 0.49
CA SER A 141 -18.11 4.39 1.93
C SER A 141 -16.88 5.26 2.28
N TYR A 142 -16.70 5.53 3.56
CA TYR A 142 -15.60 6.34 4.03
C TYR A 142 -14.73 5.58 5.04
N THR A 143 -13.46 5.94 5.15
CA THR A 143 -12.52 5.30 6.09
C THR A 143 -12.82 5.58 7.55
N LYS A 144 -13.66 6.59 7.83
CA LYS A 144 -14.13 7.00 9.15
C LYS A 144 -15.64 7.09 9.20
N ASN A 145 -16.20 7.09 10.40
CA ASN A 145 -17.65 7.20 10.60
C ASN A 145 -18.12 8.63 10.33
N VAL A 146 -18.93 8.80 9.31
CA VAL A 146 -19.53 10.08 8.91
C VAL A 146 -20.97 10.13 9.41
N HIS A 147 -21.31 11.16 10.18
CA HIS A 147 -22.66 11.39 10.67
C HIS A 147 -23.13 12.79 10.32
N ILE A 148 -24.38 12.88 9.86
CA ILE A 148 -25.08 14.15 9.67
C ILE A 148 -26.28 14.13 10.60
N THR A 149 -26.24 14.96 11.63
CA THR A 149 -27.33 15.13 12.60
C THR A 149 -28.06 16.47 12.39
N ARG A 150 -29.33 16.56 12.82
CA ARG A 150 -30.05 17.80 12.77
C ARG A 150 -30.17 18.34 14.19
N GLU A 151 -29.55 19.48 14.46
CA GLU A 151 -29.44 20.06 15.79
C GLU A 151 -29.60 21.59 15.73
N TYR A 152 -29.78 22.20 16.89
CA TYR A 152 -29.65 23.65 17.05
C TYR A 152 -28.16 23.97 17.24
N THR A 153 -27.63 24.91 16.49
CA THR A 153 -26.24 25.37 16.55
C THR A 153 -26.20 26.89 16.62
N PRO A 154 -25.11 27.49 17.11
CA PRO A 154 -24.87 28.91 16.90
C PRO A 154 -24.93 29.26 15.40
N SER A 155 -25.50 30.41 15.09
CA SER A 155 -25.65 30.85 13.69
C SER A 155 -24.31 31.14 12.98
N ASP A 156 -23.26 31.43 13.74
CA ASP A 156 -21.90 31.75 13.27
C ASP A 156 -21.04 30.51 12.95
N VAL A 157 -21.48 29.29 13.37
CA VAL A 157 -20.77 28.05 13.05
C VAL A 157 -21.08 27.49 11.65
N GLN A 158 -21.97 28.17 10.93
CA GLN A 158 -22.23 27.80 9.52
C GLN A 158 -20.96 27.95 8.69
N GLN A 159 -20.64 26.94 7.92
CA GLN A 159 -19.47 26.95 7.05
C GLN A 159 -19.85 26.70 5.60
N ASP A 160 -19.05 27.27 4.70
CA ASP A 160 -19.13 26.95 3.28
C ASP A 160 -18.70 25.49 3.05
N THR A 161 -19.43 24.78 2.22
CA THR A 161 -19.11 23.40 1.84
C THR A 161 -17.72 23.27 1.22
N ALA A 162 -17.22 24.30 0.54
CA ALA A 162 -15.86 24.31 0.01
C ALA A 162 -14.79 24.31 1.12
N ALA A 163 -15.04 25.02 2.22
CA ALA A 163 -14.14 25.03 3.38
C ALA A 163 -14.17 23.68 4.12
N MET A 164 -15.35 23.08 4.28
CA MET A 164 -15.49 21.73 4.85
C MET A 164 -14.80 20.68 3.97
N LEU A 165 -14.95 20.74 2.65
CA LEU A 165 -14.30 19.83 1.71
C LEU A 165 -12.78 19.94 1.80
N ALA A 166 -12.24 21.16 1.88
CA ALA A 166 -10.81 21.39 2.05
C ALA A 166 -10.28 20.74 3.35
N MET A 167 -11.05 20.87 4.46
CA MET A 167 -10.70 20.22 5.73
C MET A 167 -10.74 18.69 5.62
N LEU A 168 -11.73 18.11 4.93
CA LEU A 168 -11.85 16.67 4.73
C LEU A 168 -10.73 16.10 3.85
N THR A 169 -10.20 16.89 2.93
CA THR A 169 -9.10 16.52 2.03
C THR A 169 -7.72 16.90 2.57
N GLU A 170 -7.64 17.58 3.71
CA GLU A 170 -6.38 17.98 4.31
C GLU A 170 -5.51 16.75 4.60
N ASN A 171 -4.25 16.82 4.17
CA ASN A 171 -3.30 15.74 4.42
C ASN A 171 -2.91 15.67 5.90
N THR A 172 -3.14 14.52 6.52
CA THR A 172 -2.86 14.26 7.94
C THR A 172 -1.49 13.60 8.18
N ASN A 173 -0.77 13.22 7.11
CA ASN A 173 0.50 12.49 7.20
C ASN A 173 1.75 13.40 7.28
N GLY A 174 1.58 14.69 7.49
CA GLY A 174 2.66 15.68 7.59
C GLY A 174 3.28 16.00 6.23
N GLN A 175 4.58 16.31 6.20
CA GLN A 175 5.27 16.63 4.96
C GLN A 175 5.40 15.37 4.08
N THR A 176 4.78 15.38 2.92
CA THR A 176 4.74 14.25 1.98
C THR A 176 5.68 14.40 0.79
N THR A 177 6.21 15.59 0.57
CA THR A 177 7.14 15.89 -0.53
C THR A 177 8.47 16.43 -0.03
N TYR A 178 9.55 16.13 -0.75
CA TYR A 178 10.90 16.62 -0.46
C TYR A 178 11.56 17.17 -1.73
N GLU A 179 12.21 18.31 -1.61
CA GLU A 179 13.02 18.88 -2.69
C GLU A 179 14.47 18.42 -2.56
N VAL A 180 14.96 17.67 -3.56
CA VAL A 180 16.28 17.07 -3.59
C VAL A 180 17.38 18.14 -3.46
N GLN A 181 18.25 17.92 -2.48
CA GLN A 181 19.40 18.77 -2.18
C GLN A 181 20.70 18.19 -2.74
N LYS A 182 21.76 19.01 -2.73
CA LYS A 182 23.10 18.56 -3.17
C LYS A 182 23.66 17.48 -2.24
N GLY A 183 23.88 16.31 -2.77
CA GLY A 183 24.46 15.16 -2.06
C GLY A 183 23.44 14.08 -1.70
N ASP A 184 22.14 14.32 -1.94
CA ASP A 184 21.10 13.33 -1.70
C ASP A 184 21.20 12.19 -2.71
N THR A 185 20.81 11.03 -2.22
CA THR A 185 20.60 9.83 -3.05
C THR A 185 19.20 9.29 -2.79
N PHE A 186 18.61 8.65 -3.79
CA PHE A 186 17.27 8.07 -3.66
C PHE A 186 17.20 7.07 -2.49
N MET A 187 18.25 6.26 -2.32
CA MET A 187 18.36 5.30 -1.22
C MET A 187 18.44 5.96 0.16
N ALA A 188 19.22 7.04 0.32
CA ALA A 188 19.32 7.75 1.59
C ALA A 188 17.97 8.38 1.96
N LEU A 189 17.31 9.04 0.99
CA LEU A 189 16.00 9.65 1.22
C LEU A 189 14.91 8.61 1.56
N ALA A 190 14.97 7.41 0.97
CA ALA A 190 14.07 6.32 1.36
C ALA A 190 14.29 5.93 2.82
N PHE A 191 15.51 5.64 3.23
CA PHE A 191 15.83 5.24 4.62
C PHE A 191 15.57 6.34 5.64
N ASP A 192 15.84 7.61 5.30
CA ASP A 192 15.62 8.76 6.19
C ASP A 192 14.11 8.99 6.45
N ASN A 193 13.24 8.41 5.62
CA ASN A 193 11.78 8.47 5.74
C ASN A 193 11.16 7.11 6.11
N ASP A 194 11.94 6.17 6.66
CA ASP A 194 11.49 4.84 7.11
C ASP A 194 10.83 4.01 6.00
N MET A 195 11.29 4.19 4.75
CA MET A 195 10.76 3.50 3.57
C MET A 195 11.79 2.55 2.99
N THR A 196 11.31 1.48 2.39
CA THR A 196 12.12 0.65 1.49
C THR A 196 12.33 1.35 0.14
N MET A 197 13.34 0.92 -0.61
CA MET A 197 13.56 1.41 -1.98
C MET A 197 12.35 1.19 -2.88
N ALA A 198 11.67 0.03 -2.72
CA ALA A 198 10.51 -0.33 -3.53
C ALA A 198 9.30 0.58 -3.24
N GLU A 199 9.01 0.86 -1.97
CA GLU A 199 7.93 1.76 -1.57
C GLU A 199 8.16 3.19 -2.07
N MET A 200 9.40 3.69 -1.96
CA MET A 200 9.72 5.03 -2.46
C MET A 200 9.69 5.09 -4.00
N GLU A 201 10.05 4.01 -4.69
CA GLU A 201 9.97 3.90 -6.15
C GLU A 201 8.50 3.89 -6.62
N GLU A 202 7.61 3.19 -5.90
CA GLU A 202 6.17 3.17 -6.14
C GLU A 202 5.52 4.55 -5.99
N LEU A 203 5.94 5.32 -4.98
CA LEU A 203 5.48 6.71 -4.78
C LEU A 203 6.02 7.69 -5.84
N ASN A 204 7.08 7.32 -6.56
CA ASN A 204 7.75 8.20 -7.53
C ASN A 204 7.87 7.54 -8.91
N PRO A 205 6.77 7.16 -9.55
CA PRO A 205 6.81 6.46 -10.83
C PRO A 205 7.50 7.32 -11.90
N GLY A 206 8.47 6.69 -12.62
CA GLY A 206 9.22 7.34 -13.69
C GLY A 206 10.43 8.15 -13.25
N VAL A 207 10.78 8.17 -11.98
CA VAL A 207 12.02 8.74 -11.47
C VAL A 207 13.18 7.77 -11.71
N ASP A 208 14.29 8.27 -12.29
CA ASP A 208 15.53 7.48 -12.37
C ASP A 208 16.21 7.47 -10.99
N ILE A 209 16.11 6.34 -10.29
CA ILE A 209 16.67 6.15 -8.95
C ILE A 209 18.20 6.32 -8.88
N ASN A 210 18.90 6.21 -10.01
CA ASN A 210 20.34 6.39 -10.10
C ASN A 210 20.74 7.83 -10.45
N LYS A 211 19.76 8.72 -10.75
CA LYS A 211 20.04 10.06 -11.25
C LYS A 211 19.02 11.06 -10.73
N LEU A 212 19.26 11.60 -9.56
CA LEU A 212 18.48 12.70 -9.01
C LEU A 212 19.02 14.07 -9.46
N TYR A 213 18.14 15.02 -9.62
CA TYR A 213 18.49 16.41 -9.92
C TYR A 213 18.20 17.29 -8.70
N ILE A 214 19.10 18.23 -8.40
CA ILE A 214 18.87 19.23 -7.35
C ILE A 214 17.64 20.06 -7.73
N GLY A 215 16.72 20.25 -6.77
CA GLY A 215 15.42 20.89 -6.98
C GLY A 215 14.32 19.96 -7.49
N GLN A 216 14.62 18.70 -7.75
CA GLN A 216 13.61 17.70 -8.10
C GLN A 216 12.71 17.43 -6.88
N ILE A 217 11.40 17.44 -7.08
CA ILE A 217 10.43 17.08 -6.02
C ILE A 217 10.22 15.57 -6.03
N LEU A 218 10.38 14.96 -4.87
CA LEU A 218 10.09 13.55 -4.63
C LEU A 218 8.99 13.43 -3.59
N ASN A 219 8.11 12.45 -3.76
CA ASN A 219 7.16 12.04 -2.73
C ASN A 219 7.90 11.15 -1.72
N ILE A 220 7.89 11.55 -0.45
CA ILE A 220 8.56 10.84 0.65
C ILE A 220 7.59 10.20 1.64
N LYS A 221 6.29 10.45 1.48
CA LYS A 221 5.20 9.80 2.21
C LYS A 221 3.95 9.81 1.34
N GLU A 222 3.08 8.84 1.57
CA GLU A 222 1.74 8.83 1.00
C GLU A 222 0.89 9.95 1.62
N GLU A 223 0.14 10.69 0.81
CA GLU A 223 -0.84 11.64 1.32
C GLU A 223 -2.03 10.89 1.89
N ILE A 224 -2.34 11.17 3.16
CA ILE A 224 -3.49 10.58 3.85
C ILE A 224 -4.49 11.69 4.15
N PRO A 225 -5.60 11.80 3.40
CA PRO A 225 -6.63 12.80 3.66
C PRO A 225 -7.29 12.55 5.03
N PHE A 226 -7.80 13.62 5.66
CA PHE A 226 -8.52 13.51 6.93
C PHE A 226 -9.70 12.54 6.82
N LEU A 227 -10.42 12.55 5.70
CA LEU A 227 -11.47 11.58 5.38
C LEU A 227 -11.15 10.86 4.06
N GLY A 228 -10.72 9.60 4.15
CA GLY A 228 -10.50 8.77 2.97
C GLY A 228 -11.81 8.21 2.41
N VAL A 229 -11.83 8.02 1.10
CA VAL A 229 -12.94 7.39 0.37
C VAL A 229 -12.61 5.93 0.10
N GLN A 230 -13.54 5.05 0.43
CA GLN A 230 -13.47 3.64 0.09
C GLN A 230 -14.52 3.29 -0.95
N THR A 231 -14.11 2.69 -2.07
CA THR A 231 -15.01 2.19 -3.11
C THR A 231 -14.85 0.68 -3.26
N VAL A 232 -15.93 0.02 -3.66
CA VAL A 232 -15.89 -1.38 -4.10
C VAL A 232 -16.34 -1.42 -5.54
N ASP A 233 -15.47 -1.92 -6.41
CA ASP A 233 -15.75 -2.10 -7.82
C ASP A 233 -15.95 -3.58 -8.14
N SER A 234 -17.00 -3.91 -8.89
CA SER A 234 -17.23 -5.27 -9.39
C SER A 234 -16.63 -5.42 -10.78
N LEU A 235 -15.49 -6.08 -10.87
CA LEU A 235 -14.71 -6.21 -12.09
C LEU A 235 -14.86 -7.61 -12.69
N THR A 236 -15.03 -7.67 -14.03
CA THR A 236 -14.97 -8.94 -14.76
C THR A 236 -13.82 -8.86 -15.77
N TYR A 237 -12.89 -9.81 -15.68
CA TYR A 237 -11.69 -9.85 -16.52
C TYR A 237 -11.31 -11.28 -16.89
N HIS A 238 -10.48 -11.39 -17.92
CA HIS A 238 -9.91 -12.66 -18.34
C HIS A 238 -8.62 -12.92 -17.56
N GLU A 239 -8.49 -14.14 -17.04
CA GLU A 239 -7.30 -14.62 -16.34
C GLU A 239 -6.73 -15.84 -17.06
N GLU A 240 -5.42 -15.89 -17.17
CA GLU A 240 -4.72 -17.03 -17.76
C GLU A 240 -4.56 -18.15 -16.71
N ILE A 241 -5.00 -19.36 -17.05
CA ILE A 241 -4.78 -20.56 -16.24
C ILE A 241 -3.44 -21.16 -16.66
N ALA A 242 -2.47 -21.19 -15.75
CA ALA A 242 -1.16 -21.76 -16.00
C ALA A 242 -1.23 -23.25 -16.35
N CYS A 243 -0.35 -23.70 -17.25
CA CYS A 243 -0.21 -25.13 -17.59
C CYS A 243 0.34 -25.90 -16.39
N GLU A 244 -0.26 -27.05 -16.07
CA GLU A 244 0.38 -28.02 -15.19
C GLU A 244 1.62 -28.59 -15.84
N VAL A 245 2.72 -28.71 -15.08
CA VAL A 245 4.00 -29.22 -15.56
C VAL A 245 4.10 -30.70 -15.27
N ARG A 246 4.21 -31.51 -16.33
CA ARG A 246 4.49 -32.94 -16.22
C ARG A 246 5.95 -33.21 -16.63
N GLU A 247 6.71 -33.77 -15.71
CA GLU A 247 8.07 -34.20 -15.97
C GLU A 247 8.11 -35.63 -16.52
N VAL A 248 8.95 -35.85 -17.51
CA VAL A 248 9.23 -37.17 -18.12
C VAL A 248 10.72 -37.43 -18.05
N GLU A 249 11.09 -38.54 -17.45
CA GLU A 249 12.49 -38.97 -17.34
C GLU A 249 13.09 -39.25 -18.70
N ASN A 250 14.36 -38.83 -18.89
CA ASN A 250 15.14 -39.05 -20.09
C ASN A 250 16.56 -39.50 -19.71
N ASP A 251 16.87 -40.77 -19.99
CA ASP A 251 18.14 -41.42 -19.69
C ASP A 251 19.26 -41.03 -20.66
N SER A 252 18.94 -40.35 -21.75
CA SER A 252 19.94 -39.81 -22.70
C SER A 252 20.45 -38.43 -22.29
N MET A 253 19.75 -37.72 -21.39
CA MET A 253 20.14 -36.42 -20.88
C MET A 253 20.79 -36.54 -19.49
N TYR A 254 21.77 -35.69 -19.22
CA TYR A 254 22.42 -35.67 -17.91
C TYR A 254 21.53 -35.04 -16.82
N GLN A 255 21.73 -35.51 -15.59
CA GLN A 255 21.08 -34.93 -14.43
C GLN A 255 21.30 -33.40 -14.37
N GLY A 256 20.20 -32.67 -14.15
CA GLY A 256 20.17 -31.21 -14.17
C GLY A 256 19.97 -30.58 -15.55
N GLU A 257 19.89 -31.38 -16.61
CA GLU A 257 19.43 -30.90 -17.93
C GLU A 257 17.91 -31.09 -18.03
N SER A 258 17.23 -30.14 -18.64
CA SER A 258 15.82 -30.23 -18.98
C SER A 258 15.56 -29.72 -20.38
N LYS A 259 14.52 -30.26 -21.01
CA LYS A 259 14.09 -29.85 -22.34
C LYS A 259 12.56 -29.84 -22.38
N VAL A 260 12.01 -28.75 -22.83
CA VAL A 260 10.57 -28.66 -23.07
C VAL A 260 10.23 -29.51 -24.28
N LEU A 261 9.40 -30.54 -24.10
CA LEU A 261 8.88 -31.41 -25.16
C LEU A 261 7.57 -30.87 -25.73
N ASP A 262 6.74 -30.35 -24.87
CA ASP A 262 5.48 -29.65 -25.20
C ASP A 262 5.36 -28.43 -24.29
N ALA A 263 5.13 -27.28 -24.87
CA ALA A 263 4.98 -26.03 -24.11
C ALA A 263 3.67 -25.96 -23.36
N GLY A 264 2.68 -26.78 -23.72
CA GLY A 264 1.32 -26.64 -23.32
C GLY A 264 0.65 -25.39 -23.92
N ILE A 265 -0.64 -25.32 -23.72
CA ILE A 265 -1.44 -24.12 -24.06
C ILE A 265 -2.08 -23.65 -22.76
N PRO A 266 -1.81 -22.43 -22.29
CA PRO A 266 -2.48 -21.88 -21.13
C PRO A 266 -3.99 -21.91 -21.30
N GLY A 267 -4.69 -22.18 -20.23
CA GLY A 267 -6.13 -22.07 -20.16
C GLY A 267 -6.57 -20.62 -20.04
N GLU A 268 -7.87 -20.40 -20.01
CA GLU A 268 -8.48 -19.09 -19.89
C GLU A 268 -9.71 -19.17 -19.00
N ALA A 269 -9.81 -18.30 -18.02
CA ALA A 269 -10.96 -18.14 -17.17
C ALA A 269 -11.53 -16.73 -17.26
N LEU A 270 -12.85 -16.62 -17.14
CA LEU A 270 -13.52 -15.35 -16.87
C LEU A 270 -13.72 -15.26 -15.36
N VAL A 271 -13.07 -14.27 -14.75
CA VAL A 271 -13.09 -14.03 -13.31
C VAL A 271 -13.92 -12.80 -13.01
N THR A 272 -14.85 -12.90 -12.06
CA THR A 272 -15.52 -11.73 -11.49
C THR A 272 -15.02 -11.56 -10.05
N ALA A 273 -14.61 -10.35 -9.71
CA ALA A 273 -14.09 -10.02 -8.39
C ALA A 273 -14.62 -8.68 -7.90
N ASP A 274 -14.92 -8.59 -6.62
CA ASP A 274 -15.17 -7.34 -5.93
C ASP A 274 -13.83 -6.82 -5.40
N VAL A 275 -13.44 -5.64 -5.88
CA VAL A 275 -12.14 -5.02 -5.56
C VAL A 275 -12.39 -3.79 -4.71
N THR A 276 -11.82 -3.78 -3.51
CA THR A 276 -11.90 -2.66 -2.58
C THR A 276 -10.73 -1.73 -2.80
N TYR A 277 -11.03 -0.47 -3.05
CA TYR A 277 -10.05 0.61 -3.16
C TYR A 277 -10.21 1.58 -1.99
N VAL A 278 -9.09 2.12 -1.51
CA VAL A 278 -9.06 3.26 -0.58
C VAL A 278 -8.29 4.39 -1.26
N ASN A 279 -8.94 5.52 -1.44
CA ASN A 279 -8.40 6.68 -2.19
C ASN A 279 -7.84 6.28 -3.57
N GLY A 280 -8.50 5.34 -4.27
CA GLY A 280 -8.10 4.85 -5.57
C GLY A 280 -7.00 3.77 -5.56
N VAL A 281 -6.44 3.42 -4.41
CA VAL A 281 -5.43 2.36 -4.27
C VAL A 281 -6.12 1.04 -3.91
N GLU A 282 -5.86 -0.03 -4.68
CA GLU A 282 -6.39 -1.37 -4.41
C GLU A 282 -5.86 -1.88 -3.05
N LYS A 283 -6.76 -2.29 -2.17
CA LYS A 283 -6.44 -2.85 -0.85
C LYS A 283 -6.81 -4.33 -0.73
N GLU A 284 -7.88 -4.73 -1.37
CA GLU A 284 -8.38 -6.10 -1.27
C GLU A 284 -9.09 -6.50 -2.57
N ARG A 285 -8.93 -7.76 -2.97
CA ARG A 285 -9.60 -8.36 -4.13
C ARG A 285 -10.25 -9.66 -3.72
N ASN A 286 -11.57 -9.71 -3.79
CA ASN A 286 -12.38 -10.88 -3.48
C ASN A 286 -12.95 -11.47 -4.76
N VAL A 287 -12.46 -12.64 -5.19
CA VAL A 287 -13.01 -13.36 -6.33
C VAL A 287 -14.38 -13.94 -5.94
N THR A 288 -15.42 -13.49 -6.63
CA THR A 288 -16.81 -13.91 -6.39
C THR A 288 -17.25 -15.04 -7.32
N SER A 289 -16.69 -15.11 -8.52
CA SER A 289 -16.93 -16.22 -9.44
C SER A 289 -15.78 -16.43 -10.42
N THR A 290 -15.56 -17.69 -10.81
CA THR A 290 -14.59 -18.07 -11.85
C THR A 290 -15.29 -19.04 -12.81
N THR A 291 -15.29 -18.70 -14.09
CA THR A 291 -15.81 -19.58 -15.15
C THR A 291 -14.66 -19.93 -16.09
N VAL A 292 -14.31 -21.21 -16.14
CA VAL A 292 -13.29 -21.69 -17.09
C VAL A 292 -13.85 -21.66 -18.50
N LEU A 293 -13.24 -20.87 -19.36
CA LEU A 293 -13.58 -20.75 -20.79
C LEU A 293 -12.84 -21.78 -21.64
N ARG A 294 -11.58 -22.06 -21.26
CA ARG A 294 -10.72 -23.04 -21.88
C ARG A 294 -9.79 -23.63 -20.84
N GLU A 295 -9.77 -24.94 -20.73
CA GLU A 295 -8.81 -25.64 -19.88
C GLU A 295 -7.39 -25.50 -20.38
N ALA A 296 -6.41 -25.42 -19.44
CA ALA A 296 -5.00 -25.49 -19.77
C ALA A 296 -4.62 -26.89 -20.21
N THR A 297 -3.70 -27.03 -21.18
CA THR A 297 -3.08 -28.30 -21.50
C THR A 297 -1.78 -28.47 -20.73
N GLU A 298 -1.34 -29.72 -20.51
CA GLU A 298 -0.09 -29.99 -19.79
C GLU A 298 1.13 -29.45 -20.54
N LYS A 299 2.03 -28.83 -19.80
CA LYS A 299 3.40 -28.56 -20.25
C LYS A 299 4.27 -29.78 -19.92
N VAL A 300 4.88 -30.39 -20.92
CA VAL A 300 5.73 -31.59 -20.74
C VAL A 300 7.20 -31.20 -20.83
N ILE A 301 7.95 -31.56 -19.78
CA ILE A 301 9.40 -31.29 -19.68
C ILE A 301 10.12 -32.62 -19.51
N ALA A 302 11.09 -32.90 -20.43
CA ALA A 302 12.03 -33.98 -20.22
C ALA A 302 13.07 -33.56 -19.18
N VAL A 303 13.32 -34.38 -18.19
CA VAL A 303 14.36 -34.19 -17.16
C VAL A 303 15.42 -35.29 -17.30
N GLY A 304 16.67 -34.91 -17.30
CA GLY A 304 17.79 -35.85 -17.47
C GLY A 304 17.98 -36.70 -16.21
N THR A 305 18.13 -38.01 -16.40
CA THR A 305 18.39 -38.98 -15.31
C THR A 305 19.80 -39.57 -15.39
N LYS A 306 20.51 -39.37 -16.52
CA LYS A 306 21.86 -39.88 -16.72
C LYS A 306 22.85 -39.23 -15.77
N GLU A 307 23.58 -40.03 -15.02
CA GLU A 307 24.65 -39.52 -14.14
C GLU A 307 25.73 -38.77 -14.94
N ARG A 308 26.12 -37.60 -14.45
CA ARG A 308 27.18 -36.81 -15.03
C ARG A 308 28.51 -37.50 -14.74
N PRO A 309 29.36 -37.74 -15.76
CA PRO A 309 30.72 -38.21 -15.52
C PRO A 309 31.47 -37.22 -14.59
N THR A 310 32.37 -37.76 -13.77
CA THR A 310 33.17 -36.97 -12.82
C THR A 310 34.00 -35.86 -13.49
N TRP A 311 34.35 -36.04 -14.79
CA TRP A 311 35.05 -35.03 -15.57
C TRP A 311 34.15 -33.96 -16.19
N TYR A 312 32.82 -34.06 -16.01
CA TYR A 312 31.92 -33.07 -16.56
C TYR A 312 32.07 -31.76 -15.77
N PRO A 313 32.13 -30.60 -16.46
CA PRO A 313 32.26 -29.31 -15.80
C PRO A 313 31.06 -29.02 -14.89
N THR A 314 31.32 -28.45 -13.73
CA THR A 314 30.31 -28.08 -12.77
C THR A 314 29.82 -26.63 -12.96
N GLY A 315 30.63 -25.79 -13.64
CA GLY A 315 30.42 -24.35 -13.76
C GLY A 315 30.87 -23.56 -12.53
N ASN A 316 31.39 -24.26 -11.51
CA ASN A 316 31.90 -23.63 -10.28
C ASN A 316 33.42 -23.87 -10.21
N TYR A 317 34.22 -22.83 -10.09
CA TYR A 317 35.67 -22.93 -10.08
C TYR A 317 36.21 -22.96 -8.66
N ILE A 318 37.01 -24.01 -8.32
CA ILE A 318 37.77 -24.06 -7.05
C ILE A 318 39.18 -23.48 -7.28
N TRP A 319 39.81 -23.07 -6.17
CA TRP A 319 41.21 -22.60 -6.19
C TRP A 319 42.16 -23.69 -6.68
N PRO A 320 43.02 -23.41 -7.72
CA PRO A 320 43.95 -24.39 -8.25
C PRO A 320 45.08 -24.73 -7.26
N VAL A 321 45.46 -23.76 -6.45
CA VAL A 321 46.41 -23.88 -5.34
C VAL A 321 46.01 -22.93 -4.23
N TYR A 322 46.39 -23.20 -2.98
CA TYR A 322 46.23 -22.30 -1.89
C TYR A 322 47.54 -21.64 -1.53
N GLY A 323 47.63 -20.32 -1.65
CA GLY A 323 48.83 -19.55 -1.43
C GLY A 323 48.58 -18.04 -1.37
N ARG A 324 49.64 -17.26 -1.21
CA ARG A 324 49.55 -15.80 -1.21
C ARG A 324 49.43 -15.27 -2.63
N ILE A 325 48.39 -14.47 -2.93
CA ILE A 325 48.29 -13.75 -4.20
C ILE A 325 49.42 -12.72 -4.27
N THR A 326 50.32 -12.88 -5.18
CA THR A 326 51.47 -11.98 -5.41
C THR A 326 51.21 -10.99 -6.51
N SER A 327 50.31 -11.32 -7.46
CA SER A 327 49.89 -10.40 -8.50
C SER A 327 48.43 -10.65 -8.91
N ARG A 328 47.67 -9.57 -9.02
CA ARG A 328 46.25 -9.60 -9.40
C ARG A 328 46.08 -9.42 -10.91
N PHE A 329 44.94 -9.80 -11.40
CA PHE A 329 44.47 -9.54 -12.74
C PHE A 329 44.37 -8.03 -13.01
N GLY A 330 44.68 -7.62 -14.25
CA GLY A 330 44.55 -6.24 -14.72
C GLY A 330 45.89 -5.54 -14.91
N TYR A 331 45.87 -4.24 -15.09
CA TYR A 331 47.08 -3.45 -15.31
C TYR A 331 47.93 -3.34 -14.05
N ARG A 332 49.22 -3.56 -14.18
CA ARG A 332 50.20 -3.51 -13.08
C ARG A 332 51.51 -2.88 -13.51
N SER A 333 52.22 -2.29 -12.57
CA SER A 333 53.60 -1.83 -12.78
C SER A 333 54.55 -2.82 -12.12
N ILE A 334 55.48 -3.40 -12.91
CA ILE A 334 56.52 -4.28 -12.41
C ILE A 334 57.85 -3.74 -12.90
N PHE A 335 58.78 -3.46 -12.00
CA PHE A 335 60.11 -2.91 -12.31
C PHE A 335 60.05 -1.64 -13.19
N GLY A 336 59.08 -0.77 -12.96
CA GLY A 336 58.87 0.47 -13.72
C GLY A 336 58.25 0.30 -15.10
N SER A 337 57.89 -0.92 -15.49
CA SER A 337 57.17 -1.22 -16.74
C SER A 337 55.70 -1.45 -16.48
N TYR A 338 54.84 -0.75 -17.23
CA TYR A 338 53.38 -0.90 -17.14
C TYR A 338 52.93 -2.04 -18.06
N SER A 339 52.27 -3.05 -17.51
CA SER A 339 51.84 -4.23 -18.28
C SER A 339 50.52 -4.78 -17.82
N TYR A 340 49.76 -5.40 -18.73
CA TYR A 340 48.49 -6.09 -18.43
C TYR A 340 48.79 -7.52 -18.00
N HIS A 341 48.16 -7.94 -16.89
CA HIS A 341 48.20 -9.28 -16.33
C HIS A 341 46.90 -10.02 -16.57
N SER A 342 46.95 -11.10 -17.34
CA SER A 342 45.78 -11.85 -17.77
C SER A 342 45.22 -12.83 -16.73
N GLY A 343 45.81 -12.92 -15.53
CA GLY A 343 45.43 -13.89 -14.52
C GLY A 343 45.76 -13.49 -13.08
N LEU A 344 45.80 -14.48 -12.21
CA LEU A 344 46.29 -14.37 -10.82
C LEU A 344 47.60 -15.12 -10.67
N ASP A 345 48.59 -14.50 -10.05
CA ASP A 345 49.82 -15.20 -9.62
C ASP A 345 49.67 -15.56 -8.13
N ILE A 346 49.67 -16.86 -7.85
CA ILE A 346 49.50 -17.43 -6.51
C ILE A 346 50.82 -18.09 -6.10
N ALA A 347 51.58 -17.43 -5.21
CA ALA A 347 52.86 -17.94 -4.73
C ALA A 347 52.66 -19.19 -3.86
N VAL A 348 53.37 -20.24 -4.24
CA VAL A 348 53.39 -21.53 -3.55
C VAL A 348 54.83 -22.14 -3.64
N PRO A 349 55.21 -23.03 -2.70
CA PRO A 349 56.47 -23.76 -2.80
C PRO A 349 56.61 -24.52 -4.10
N TYR A 350 57.84 -24.66 -4.60
CA TYR A 350 58.18 -25.46 -5.77
C TYR A 350 57.69 -26.91 -5.61
N GLY A 351 57.03 -27.46 -6.61
CA GLY A 351 56.48 -28.82 -6.57
C GLY A 351 55.11 -28.97 -5.92
N THR A 352 54.47 -27.85 -5.44
CA THR A 352 53.09 -27.86 -4.92
C THR A 352 52.15 -28.41 -6.02
N SER A 353 51.20 -29.28 -5.61
CA SER A 353 50.20 -29.82 -6.54
C SER A 353 49.24 -28.71 -7.02
N VAL A 354 49.17 -28.58 -8.36
CA VAL A 354 48.21 -27.72 -9.04
C VAL A 354 46.99 -28.55 -9.43
N LYS A 355 45.82 -28.13 -9.01
CA LYS A 355 44.55 -28.83 -9.24
C LYS A 355 43.76 -28.21 -10.39
N ALA A 356 43.00 -29.02 -11.09
CA ALA A 356 42.01 -28.53 -12.04
C ALA A 356 40.92 -27.77 -11.29
N SER A 357 40.66 -26.53 -11.65
CA SER A 357 39.65 -25.67 -10.97
C SER A 357 38.23 -26.13 -11.26
N ASP A 358 37.99 -26.78 -12.39
CA ASP A 358 36.75 -27.48 -12.74
C ASP A 358 37.03 -28.67 -13.64
N GLY A 359 36.05 -29.55 -13.85
CA GLY A 359 36.13 -30.67 -14.76
C GLY A 359 36.21 -30.22 -16.22
N GLY A 360 36.77 -31.06 -17.09
CA GLY A 360 36.87 -30.72 -18.51
C GLY A 360 37.81 -31.59 -19.31
N THR A 361 38.18 -31.09 -20.49
CA THR A 361 39.11 -31.73 -21.39
C THR A 361 40.38 -30.88 -21.49
N VAL A 362 41.54 -31.50 -21.27
CA VAL A 362 42.84 -30.84 -21.49
C VAL A 362 43.01 -30.58 -22.98
N THR A 363 43.07 -29.32 -23.38
CA THR A 363 43.30 -28.92 -24.80
C THR A 363 44.73 -28.63 -25.08
N PHE A 364 45.57 -28.38 -24.07
CA PHE A 364 46.98 -28.16 -24.18
C PHE A 364 47.72 -28.60 -22.91
N ALA A 365 48.81 -29.31 -23.05
CA ALA A 365 49.74 -29.62 -21.98
C ALA A 365 51.16 -29.66 -22.58
N GLY A 366 51.99 -28.64 -22.28
CA GLY A 366 53.32 -28.51 -22.87
C GLY A 366 53.97 -27.18 -22.53
N TYR A 367 55.17 -26.91 -23.11
CA TYR A 367 55.90 -25.66 -22.95
C TYR A 367 55.37 -24.60 -23.94
N LYS A 368 54.99 -23.43 -23.47
CA LYS A 368 54.41 -22.35 -24.29
C LYS A 368 54.95 -20.98 -23.91
N GLY A 369 56.05 -20.58 -24.50
CA GLY A 369 56.60 -19.22 -24.45
C GLY A 369 56.70 -18.67 -23.01
N SER A 370 56.14 -17.51 -22.77
CA SER A 370 56.16 -16.84 -21.45
C SER A 370 55.47 -17.61 -20.32
N TYR A 371 54.51 -18.48 -20.62
CA TYR A 371 53.84 -19.34 -19.63
C TYR A 371 54.68 -20.47 -19.09
N GLY A 372 55.82 -20.80 -19.75
CA GLY A 372 56.59 -22.00 -19.42
C GLY A 372 55.81 -23.29 -19.66
N TYR A 373 55.86 -24.24 -18.73
CA TYR A 373 54.98 -25.41 -18.77
C TYR A 373 53.56 -25.00 -18.39
N LEU A 374 52.63 -25.23 -19.34
CA LEU A 374 51.25 -24.78 -19.28
C LEU A 374 50.28 -25.96 -19.45
N VAL A 375 49.21 -25.98 -18.64
CA VAL A 375 48.03 -26.79 -18.91
C VAL A 375 46.88 -25.85 -19.26
N ILE A 376 46.09 -26.20 -20.27
CA ILE A 376 44.83 -25.53 -20.61
C ILE A 376 43.72 -26.57 -20.57
N ILE A 377 42.66 -26.28 -19.81
CA ILE A 377 41.46 -27.12 -19.73
C ILE A 377 40.31 -26.35 -20.37
N ASN A 378 39.58 -27.03 -21.25
CA ASN A 378 38.32 -26.57 -21.83
C ASN A 378 37.15 -27.16 -21.04
N HIS A 379 36.31 -26.30 -20.47
CA HIS A 379 35.14 -26.66 -19.67
C HIS A 379 33.83 -26.68 -20.48
N GLY A 380 33.91 -26.41 -21.80
CA GLY A 380 32.69 -26.20 -22.61
C GLY A 380 32.23 -24.76 -22.59
N ASN A 381 31.15 -24.45 -23.32
CA ASN A 381 30.49 -23.13 -23.38
C ASN A 381 31.43 -21.92 -23.61
N GLY A 382 32.63 -22.16 -24.26
CA GLY A 382 33.65 -21.14 -24.45
C GLY A 382 34.53 -20.84 -23.24
N GLU A 383 34.42 -21.62 -22.17
CA GLU A 383 35.17 -21.42 -20.91
C GLU A 383 36.44 -22.27 -20.89
N GLN A 384 37.55 -21.65 -20.49
CA GLN A 384 38.86 -22.31 -20.38
C GLN A 384 39.59 -21.81 -19.13
N THR A 385 40.40 -22.71 -18.53
CA THR A 385 41.35 -22.34 -17.45
C THR A 385 42.79 -22.64 -17.89
N TYR A 386 43.72 -21.76 -17.48
CA TYR A 386 45.14 -21.81 -17.81
C TYR A 386 45.94 -21.93 -16.52
N TYR A 387 46.91 -22.84 -16.47
CA TYR A 387 47.78 -23.12 -15.34
C TYR A 387 49.22 -23.05 -15.78
N GLY A 388 49.89 -21.89 -15.59
CA GLY A 388 51.23 -21.59 -16.07
C GLY A 388 52.34 -21.78 -15.05
N HIS A 389 53.57 -21.68 -15.53
CA HIS A 389 54.84 -21.73 -14.80
C HIS A 389 55.13 -23.04 -14.06
N ASN A 390 54.47 -24.15 -14.46
CA ASN A 390 54.63 -25.44 -13.82
C ASN A 390 56.07 -25.96 -13.91
N SER A 391 56.48 -26.80 -12.97
CA SER A 391 57.73 -27.54 -13.00
C SER A 391 57.60 -28.87 -13.74
N SER A 392 56.43 -29.49 -13.67
CA SER A 392 56.08 -30.70 -14.40
C SER A 392 54.61 -30.81 -14.66
N LEU A 393 54.21 -31.50 -15.73
CA LEU A 393 52.85 -31.75 -16.13
C LEU A 393 52.51 -33.22 -15.85
N LEU A 394 51.29 -33.47 -15.35
CA LEU A 394 50.80 -34.79 -14.98
C LEU A 394 49.64 -35.26 -15.87
N VAL A 395 49.29 -34.44 -16.86
CA VAL A 395 48.22 -34.69 -17.83
C VAL A 395 48.75 -34.36 -19.25
N SER A 396 48.08 -34.92 -20.26
CA SER A 396 48.35 -34.72 -21.67
C SER A 396 47.12 -34.12 -22.38
N ALA A 397 47.34 -33.49 -23.56
CA ALA A 397 46.22 -33.02 -24.37
C ALA A 397 45.31 -34.19 -24.78
N GLY A 398 43.98 -33.99 -24.62
CA GLY A 398 42.97 -35.03 -24.83
C GLY A 398 42.45 -35.66 -23.52
N ASP A 399 43.19 -35.56 -22.40
CA ASP A 399 42.79 -36.16 -21.15
C ASP A 399 41.50 -35.48 -20.60
N LYS A 400 40.64 -36.32 -20.01
CA LYS A 400 39.47 -35.85 -19.21
C LYS A 400 39.90 -35.74 -17.77
N VAL A 401 39.67 -34.57 -17.18
CA VAL A 401 40.02 -34.28 -15.77
C VAL A 401 38.79 -33.88 -15.00
N TYR A 402 38.73 -34.31 -13.72
CA TYR A 402 37.68 -33.90 -12.81
C TYR A 402 38.11 -32.71 -11.94
N GLN A 403 37.17 -31.96 -11.41
CA GLN A 403 37.43 -30.87 -10.48
C GLN A 403 38.27 -31.34 -9.27
N GLY A 404 39.34 -30.62 -8.97
CA GLY A 404 40.26 -30.98 -7.89
C GLY A 404 41.30 -32.02 -8.22
N GLN A 405 41.31 -32.60 -9.44
CA GLN A 405 42.36 -33.51 -9.90
C GLN A 405 43.72 -32.79 -10.00
N THR A 406 44.77 -33.41 -9.49
CA THR A 406 46.11 -32.84 -9.65
C THR A 406 46.55 -32.99 -11.11
N ILE A 407 46.83 -31.87 -11.78
CA ILE A 407 47.14 -31.79 -13.21
C ILE A 407 48.59 -31.39 -13.50
N ALA A 408 49.27 -30.76 -12.54
CA ALA A 408 50.63 -30.30 -12.66
C ALA A 408 51.28 -30.09 -11.27
N LYS A 409 52.57 -29.76 -11.29
CA LYS A 409 53.33 -29.30 -10.12
C LYS A 409 53.78 -27.86 -10.38
N ALA A 410 53.54 -26.98 -9.38
CA ALA A 410 53.95 -25.59 -9.45
C ALA A 410 55.48 -25.45 -9.60
N GLY A 411 55.91 -24.43 -10.29
CA GLY A 411 57.31 -24.16 -10.55
C GLY A 411 57.60 -22.71 -10.88
N SER A 412 58.62 -22.45 -11.67
CA SER A 412 59.07 -21.12 -12.09
C SER A 412 59.58 -21.13 -13.51
N THR A 413 58.97 -21.94 -14.40
CA THR A 413 59.38 -22.05 -15.83
C THR A 413 58.79 -20.89 -16.65
N GLY A 414 59.43 -20.61 -17.81
CA GLY A 414 59.01 -19.47 -18.63
C GLY A 414 59.45 -18.12 -18.06
N ARG A 415 58.56 -17.10 -18.18
CA ARG A 415 58.84 -15.75 -17.67
C ARG A 415 58.31 -15.63 -16.23
N SER A 416 59.08 -16.06 -15.25
CA SER A 416 58.72 -16.11 -13.85
C SER A 416 59.87 -15.63 -12.98
N THR A 417 59.60 -14.96 -11.86
CA THR A 417 60.59 -14.45 -10.87
C THR A 417 60.67 -15.31 -9.63
N GLY A 418 59.86 -16.36 -9.51
CA GLY A 418 59.83 -17.26 -8.38
C GLY A 418 58.69 -18.27 -8.47
N SER A 419 58.67 -19.27 -7.60
CA SER A 419 57.67 -20.34 -7.66
C SER A 419 56.25 -19.85 -7.39
N HIS A 420 55.38 -20.02 -8.35
CA HIS A 420 53.95 -19.66 -8.24
C HIS A 420 53.12 -20.43 -9.29
N CYS A 421 51.84 -20.42 -9.12
CA CYS A 421 50.84 -20.81 -10.14
C CYS A 421 50.30 -19.53 -10.78
N HIS A 422 50.52 -19.35 -12.08
CA HIS A 422 49.80 -18.36 -12.88
C HIS A 422 48.50 -18.98 -13.35
N PHE A 423 47.37 -18.41 -12.91
CA PHE A 423 46.04 -18.94 -13.16
C PHE A 423 45.17 -17.94 -13.93
N GLU A 424 44.60 -18.39 -15.05
CA GLU A 424 43.63 -17.58 -15.81
C GLU A 424 42.32 -18.32 -15.96
N ILE A 425 41.22 -17.55 -16.01
CA ILE A 425 39.92 -17.96 -16.53
C ILE A 425 39.70 -17.17 -17.83
N ARG A 426 39.30 -17.85 -18.88
CA ARG A 426 38.94 -17.23 -20.16
C ARG A 426 37.52 -17.60 -20.55
N ILE A 427 36.76 -16.61 -21.00
CA ILE A 427 35.41 -16.77 -21.53
C ILE A 427 35.43 -16.29 -22.98
N ASN A 428 35.12 -17.20 -23.93
CA ASN A 428 35.18 -16.94 -25.36
C ASN A 428 36.56 -16.39 -25.80
N GLY A 429 37.63 -16.92 -25.20
CA GLY A 429 39.02 -16.54 -25.48
C GLY A 429 39.51 -15.29 -24.74
N THR A 430 38.63 -14.50 -24.13
CA THR A 430 38.99 -13.29 -23.39
C THR A 430 39.27 -13.62 -21.93
N ALA A 431 40.43 -13.18 -21.41
CA ALA A 431 40.78 -13.35 -20.02
C ALA A 431 39.91 -12.47 -19.11
N VAL A 432 39.35 -13.04 -18.07
CA VAL A 432 38.51 -12.37 -17.04
C VAL A 432 39.19 -12.45 -15.70
N ASN A 433 38.78 -11.59 -14.73
CA ASN A 433 39.36 -11.61 -13.38
C ASN A 433 38.98 -12.92 -12.64
N PRO A 434 39.94 -13.84 -12.41
CA PRO A 434 39.64 -15.15 -11.83
C PRO A 434 39.07 -15.04 -10.40
N ALA A 435 39.43 -13.99 -9.66
CA ALA A 435 38.94 -13.82 -8.27
C ALA A 435 37.42 -13.64 -8.17
N ALA A 436 36.76 -13.26 -9.24
CA ALA A 436 35.30 -13.13 -9.28
C ALA A 436 34.58 -14.49 -9.51
N TYR A 437 35.29 -15.54 -9.85
CA TYR A 437 34.75 -16.86 -10.22
C TYR A 437 35.17 -17.97 -9.25
N LEU A 438 36.23 -17.73 -8.43
CA LEU A 438 36.75 -18.72 -7.49
C LEU A 438 35.97 -18.75 -6.20
N ASN A 439 35.53 -19.93 -5.79
CA ASN A 439 34.80 -20.20 -4.53
C ASN A 439 35.74 -20.81 -3.48
#